data_cc449fd772e3fe6b6438cd892cef4af1
#
_entry.id   cc449fd772e3fe6b6438cd892cef4af1
#
_cell.length_a   1.000
_cell.length_b   1.000
_cell.length_c   1.000
_cell.angle_alpha   90.00
_cell.angle_beta   90.00
_cell.angle_gamma   90.00
#
_symmetry.space_group_name_H-M   'P 1'
#
loop_
_entity.id
_entity.type
_entity.pdbx_description
1 polymer ?
#
loop_
_entity_poly.entity_id
_entity_poly.type
_entity_poly.pdbx_seq_one_letter_code
_entity_poly.pdbx_strand_id
1 'polypeptide(L)'
;MGANTIRLAHYQHSQDFYNLCDEMGFIVWAEIPFISRMSDTPDAHQNCILQMKELIYQNYNHSSICFWGISNEITIGANTPQLLANLKDLNALAKTLDSSRLTTMAQLSSLPMEDEQNCITDILSYNHYFGWYTGVLEDNEKWLDTFHQSYPQRALGISEYGCEGIISYHSDTPKAGDYSEEYQALYHEHMAKIIEERPWLWATHIWNMFDFGCDARKEGGVAGRNNKGLVTIDRQIKKDSFYLYKAYWNPEPMVHICSKRYGKRTDSAIDIKVYSNAPEISLYVNGAFFKKEQGQRVFLFRNIPLKEGFTTITAKSAFCCDTAVFEKVSEPFSAYQFVEDASETGVTNWFEHVDLNKERELTFREGYYSIHDTAREILENKEASDILVNALSSLIGYNLKKSMLAVMGDNRLCDTASALPAEEAQTEKAMAYINEKLQEIPK
;
A
#
# COMPACT_ATOMS: atom_id res chain seq x y z
N MET A 1 19.29 -4.65 5.34
CA MET A 1 18.05 -5.41 5.45
C MET A 1 18.19 -6.79 4.80
N GLY A 2 18.80 -6.90 3.62
CA GLY A 2 18.99 -8.17 2.91
C GLY A 2 18.21 -8.26 1.60
N ALA A 3 17.53 -7.18 1.17
CA ALA A 3 16.86 -7.12 -0.12
C ALA A 3 17.88 -7.35 -1.27
N ASN A 4 17.45 -8.04 -2.32
CA ASN A 4 18.24 -8.32 -3.51
C ASN A 4 17.68 -7.70 -4.80
N THR A 5 16.47 -7.15 -4.75
CA THR A 5 15.81 -6.47 -5.86
C THR A 5 15.27 -5.12 -5.45
N ILE A 6 15.26 -4.19 -6.40
CA ILE A 6 14.74 -2.84 -6.23
C ILE A 6 13.88 -2.48 -7.44
N ARG A 7 12.65 -2.05 -7.19
CA ARG A 7 11.85 -1.36 -8.19
C ARG A 7 12.02 0.15 -8.02
N LEU A 8 12.50 0.81 -9.05
CA LEU A 8 12.71 2.26 -9.07
C LEU A 8 11.44 2.96 -9.57
N ALA A 9 10.44 2.95 -8.71
CA ALA A 9 9.13 3.53 -9.00
C ALA A 9 9.18 5.07 -8.88
N HIS A 10 8.53 5.80 -9.73
CA HIS A 10 7.79 5.40 -10.97
C HIS A 10 8.42 6.11 -12.16
N TYR A 11 9.72 6.40 -12.10
CA TYR A 11 10.46 7.24 -13.07
C TYR A 11 11.94 6.94 -13.00
N GLN A 12 12.67 7.42 -14.01
CA GLN A 12 14.11 7.28 -14.07
C GLN A 12 14.80 7.94 -12.86
N HIS A 13 15.69 7.21 -12.21
CA HIS A 13 16.51 7.69 -11.10
C HIS A 13 17.85 8.26 -11.59
N SER A 14 18.68 8.78 -10.67
CA SER A 14 20.01 9.32 -11.01
C SER A 14 20.97 8.22 -11.45
N GLN A 15 21.92 8.57 -12.32
CA GLN A 15 22.94 7.67 -12.79
C GLN A 15 23.81 7.11 -11.63
N ASP A 16 24.05 7.94 -10.60
CA ASP A 16 24.78 7.50 -9.40
C ASP A 16 24.05 6.34 -8.69
N PHE A 17 22.71 6.36 -8.68
CA PHE A 17 21.93 5.31 -8.06
C PHE A 17 22.02 4.00 -8.85
N TYR A 18 21.97 4.05 -10.18
CA TYR A 18 22.18 2.87 -11.02
C TYR A 18 23.58 2.32 -10.89
N ASN A 19 24.61 3.20 -10.84
CA ASN A 19 26.00 2.79 -10.60
C ASN A 19 26.15 2.03 -9.27
N LEU A 20 25.54 2.53 -8.20
CA LEU A 20 25.51 1.86 -6.90
C LEU A 20 24.79 0.50 -6.96
N CYS A 21 23.71 0.40 -7.71
CA CYS A 21 23.01 -0.87 -7.90
C CYS A 21 23.90 -1.89 -8.63
N ASP A 22 24.65 -1.46 -9.65
CA ASP A 22 25.61 -2.31 -10.35
C ASP A 22 26.71 -2.80 -9.41
N GLU A 23 27.33 -1.91 -8.63
CA GLU A 23 28.39 -2.23 -7.67
C GLU A 23 27.91 -3.17 -6.56
N MET A 24 26.69 -2.98 -6.08
CA MET A 24 26.11 -3.77 -4.99
C MET A 24 25.46 -5.08 -5.45
N GLY A 25 25.30 -5.28 -6.75
CA GLY A 25 24.69 -6.48 -7.32
C GLY A 25 23.18 -6.59 -7.13
N PHE A 26 22.46 -5.46 -7.13
CA PHE A 26 20.98 -5.47 -7.08
C PHE A 26 20.40 -5.87 -8.44
N ILE A 27 19.24 -6.51 -8.39
CA ILE A 27 18.36 -6.71 -9.54
C ILE A 27 17.40 -5.50 -9.59
N VAL A 28 17.43 -4.75 -10.69
CA VAL A 28 16.68 -3.50 -10.83
C VAL A 28 15.56 -3.62 -11.85
N TRP A 29 14.39 -3.14 -11.45
CA TRP A 29 13.29 -2.81 -12.33
C TRP A 29 13.26 -1.28 -12.51
N ALA A 30 13.57 -0.80 -13.71
CA ALA A 30 13.50 0.61 -14.11
C ALA A 30 12.27 0.85 -14.98
N GLU A 31 11.55 1.95 -14.74
CA GLU A 31 10.29 2.24 -15.43
C GLU A 31 10.13 3.70 -15.85
N ILE A 32 9.21 3.94 -16.79
CA ILE A 32 8.81 5.28 -17.20
C ILE A 32 7.62 5.77 -16.35
N PRO A 33 7.43 7.10 -16.17
CA PRO A 33 6.34 7.66 -15.38
C PRO A 33 4.99 7.65 -16.11
N PHE A 34 4.58 6.49 -16.62
CA PHE A 34 3.28 6.27 -17.20
C PHE A 34 2.34 5.67 -16.15
N ILE A 35 1.66 6.56 -15.41
CA ILE A 35 1.03 6.25 -14.13
C ILE A 35 -0.45 6.64 -14.16
N SER A 36 -1.30 5.81 -13.58
CA SER A 36 -2.71 6.04 -13.21
C SER A 36 -3.65 6.33 -14.38
N ARG A 37 -3.30 7.22 -15.30
CA ARG A 37 -4.21 7.66 -16.35
C ARG A 37 -3.47 7.98 -17.64
N MET A 38 -3.97 7.47 -18.76
CA MET A 38 -3.52 7.88 -20.08
C MET A 38 -4.25 9.16 -20.50
N SER A 39 -3.52 10.13 -21.02
CA SER A 39 -4.12 11.25 -21.73
C SER A 39 -4.38 10.86 -23.19
N ASP A 40 -5.58 11.16 -23.71
CA ASP A 40 -6.01 10.79 -25.07
C ASP A 40 -5.46 11.73 -26.16
N THR A 41 -4.28 12.29 -25.94
CA THR A 41 -3.63 13.16 -26.93
C THR A 41 -2.48 12.44 -27.63
N PRO A 42 -2.29 12.64 -28.95
CA PRO A 42 -1.14 12.09 -29.69
C PRO A 42 0.20 12.46 -29.06
N ASP A 43 0.32 13.67 -28.52
CA ASP A 43 1.55 14.17 -27.89
C ASP A 43 1.87 13.40 -26.61
N ALA A 44 0.87 13.01 -25.81
CA ALA A 44 1.07 12.21 -24.61
C ALA A 44 1.60 10.81 -24.95
N HIS A 45 1.05 10.14 -25.96
CA HIS A 45 1.57 8.87 -26.44
C HIS A 45 3.01 8.99 -26.96
N GLN A 46 3.26 10.01 -27.80
CA GLN A 46 4.62 10.27 -28.30
C GLN A 46 5.60 10.56 -27.17
N ASN A 47 5.18 11.25 -26.11
CA ASN A 47 6.01 11.48 -24.94
C ASN A 47 6.37 10.16 -24.21
N CYS A 48 5.42 9.23 -24.02
CA CYS A 48 5.71 7.90 -23.46
C CYS A 48 6.76 7.14 -24.30
N ILE A 49 6.63 7.19 -25.64
CA ILE A 49 7.59 6.60 -26.58
C ILE A 49 8.99 7.21 -26.42
N LEU A 50 9.08 8.55 -26.28
CA LEU A 50 10.35 9.24 -26.08
C LEU A 50 10.98 8.88 -24.73
N GLN A 51 10.20 8.88 -23.66
CA GLN A 51 10.69 8.51 -22.33
C GLN A 51 11.20 7.07 -22.27
N MET A 52 10.53 6.12 -22.94
CA MET A 52 11.00 4.74 -23.03
C MET A 52 12.33 4.65 -23.79
N LYS A 53 12.50 5.39 -24.89
CA LYS A 53 13.77 5.47 -25.62
C LYS A 53 14.88 6.05 -24.72
N GLU A 54 14.62 7.16 -24.06
CA GLU A 54 15.58 7.81 -23.17
C GLU A 54 15.99 6.90 -22.04
N LEU A 55 15.02 6.25 -21.35
CA LEU A 55 15.27 5.30 -20.28
C LEU A 55 16.23 4.19 -20.74
N ILE A 56 15.92 3.55 -21.87
CA ILE A 56 16.73 2.43 -22.38
C ILE A 56 18.09 2.91 -22.86
N TYR A 57 18.17 3.96 -23.71
CA TYR A 57 19.44 4.42 -24.25
C TYR A 57 20.42 4.92 -23.20
N GLN A 58 19.91 5.63 -22.18
CA GLN A 58 20.76 6.17 -21.12
C GLN A 58 21.25 5.09 -20.17
N ASN A 59 20.47 4.02 -19.98
CA ASN A 59 20.73 3.02 -18.94
C ASN A 59 21.07 1.62 -19.51
N TYR A 60 21.25 1.49 -20.82
CA TYR A 60 21.46 0.20 -21.47
C TYR A 60 22.64 -0.60 -20.89
N ASN A 61 23.70 0.09 -20.48
CA ASN A 61 24.93 -0.54 -19.99
C ASN A 61 24.92 -0.85 -18.48
N HIS A 62 23.86 -0.51 -17.75
CA HIS A 62 23.74 -0.89 -16.35
C HIS A 62 23.39 -2.37 -16.22
N SER A 63 24.32 -3.14 -15.65
CA SER A 63 24.19 -4.60 -15.50
C SER A 63 23.13 -5.00 -14.47
N SER A 64 22.83 -4.12 -13.52
CA SER A 64 21.80 -4.32 -12.50
C SER A 64 20.37 -4.31 -13.07
N ILE A 65 20.12 -3.56 -14.15
CA ILE A 65 18.78 -3.47 -14.74
C ILE A 65 18.46 -4.79 -15.43
N CYS A 66 17.43 -5.46 -14.97
CA CYS A 66 16.93 -6.72 -15.51
C CYS A 66 15.55 -6.58 -16.16
N PHE A 67 14.80 -5.52 -15.78
CA PHE A 67 13.42 -5.33 -16.22
C PHE A 67 13.17 -3.89 -16.64
N TRP A 68 12.48 -3.73 -17.80
CA TRP A 68 11.94 -2.47 -18.27
C TRP A 68 10.45 -2.39 -17.96
N GLY A 69 10.05 -1.45 -17.10
CA GLY A 69 8.66 -1.19 -16.73
C GLY A 69 7.99 -0.22 -17.70
N ILE A 70 6.82 -0.59 -18.21
CA ILE A 70 6.10 0.21 -19.22
C ILE A 70 4.95 1.04 -18.65
N SER A 71 4.41 0.68 -17.48
CA SER A 71 3.33 1.43 -16.83
C SER A 71 3.15 1.04 -15.36
N ASN A 72 2.43 1.89 -14.62
CA ASN A 72 1.95 1.64 -13.26
C ASN A 72 0.48 2.02 -13.10
N GLU A 73 -0.36 1.08 -12.66
CA GLU A 73 -1.78 1.29 -12.29
C GLU A 73 -2.57 2.12 -13.32
N ILE A 74 -2.23 1.97 -14.58
CA ILE A 74 -2.69 2.84 -15.65
C ILE A 74 -4.20 2.77 -15.88
N THR A 75 -4.86 1.75 -15.34
CA THR A 75 -6.31 1.53 -15.43
C THR A 75 -7.11 2.25 -14.34
N ILE A 76 -6.47 3.00 -13.43
CA ILE A 76 -7.20 3.95 -12.54
C ILE A 76 -8.01 4.96 -13.38
N GLY A 77 -7.49 5.39 -14.53
CA GLY A 77 -8.23 6.25 -15.44
C GLY A 77 -9.35 5.50 -16.16
N ALA A 78 -9.01 4.80 -17.20
CA ALA A 78 -9.95 3.97 -17.97
C ALA A 78 -9.21 2.89 -18.75
N ASN A 79 -9.80 1.72 -18.86
CA ASN A 79 -9.30 0.65 -19.72
C ASN A 79 -9.87 0.81 -21.13
N THR A 80 -9.15 1.48 -22.02
CA THR A 80 -9.59 1.81 -23.38
C THR A 80 -8.80 1.05 -24.45
N PRO A 81 -9.37 0.86 -25.66
CA PRO A 81 -8.62 0.30 -26.79
C PRO A 81 -7.35 1.09 -27.12
N GLN A 82 -7.36 2.42 -26.96
CA GLN A 82 -6.20 3.28 -27.16
C GLN A 82 -5.11 3.00 -26.13
N LEU A 83 -5.47 2.85 -24.85
CA LEU A 83 -4.52 2.45 -23.81
C LEU A 83 -3.87 1.11 -24.15
N LEU A 84 -4.67 0.12 -24.54
CA LEU A 84 -4.17 -1.19 -24.90
C LEU A 84 -3.20 -1.14 -26.08
N ALA A 85 -3.52 -0.36 -27.12
CA ALA A 85 -2.61 -0.13 -28.25
C ALA A 85 -1.31 0.53 -27.79
N ASN A 86 -1.39 1.56 -26.96
CA ASN A 86 -0.22 2.26 -26.40
C ASN A 86 0.70 1.31 -25.61
N LEU A 87 0.13 0.47 -24.74
CA LEU A 87 0.91 -0.51 -23.98
C LEU A 87 1.60 -1.54 -24.89
N LYS A 88 0.92 -2.00 -25.93
CA LYS A 88 1.51 -2.90 -26.95
C LYS A 88 2.66 -2.23 -27.69
N ASP A 89 2.50 -0.96 -28.09
CA ASP A 89 3.55 -0.18 -28.77
C ASP A 89 4.76 0.04 -27.87
N LEU A 90 4.55 0.38 -26.58
CA LEU A 90 5.64 0.54 -25.60
C LEU A 90 6.40 -0.76 -25.36
N ASN A 91 5.69 -1.88 -25.24
CA ASN A 91 6.31 -3.18 -25.10
C ASN A 91 7.12 -3.58 -26.35
N ALA A 92 6.56 -3.40 -27.54
CA ALA A 92 7.23 -3.68 -28.80
C ALA A 92 8.48 -2.79 -28.99
N LEU A 93 8.39 -1.51 -28.63
CA LEU A 93 9.52 -0.60 -28.63
C LEU A 93 10.63 -1.05 -27.70
N ALA A 94 10.29 -1.38 -26.44
CA ALA A 94 11.27 -1.84 -25.46
C ALA A 94 12.01 -3.10 -25.95
N LYS A 95 11.28 -4.08 -26.48
CA LYS A 95 11.86 -5.32 -27.05
C LYS A 95 12.70 -5.06 -28.31
N THR A 96 12.36 -4.04 -29.09
CA THR A 96 13.13 -3.65 -30.28
C THR A 96 14.46 -3.00 -29.89
N LEU A 97 14.45 -2.15 -28.86
CA LEU A 97 15.64 -1.45 -28.37
C LEU A 97 16.54 -2.34 -27.52
N ASP A 98 15.96 -3.26 -26.78
CA ASP A 98 16.67 -4.22 -25.93
C ASP A 98 15.93 -5.56 -25.87
N SER A 99 16.40 -6.50 -26.68
CA SER A 99 15.86 -7.87 -26.69
C SER A 99 16.41 -8.76 -25.58
N SER A 100 17.38 -8.29 -24.81
CA SER A 100 18.07 -9.07 -23.78
C SER A 100 17.39 -9.02 -22.41
N ARG A 101 16.66 -7.94 -22.11
CA ARG A 101 15.95 -7.75 -20.85
C ARG A 101 14.47 -8.01 -20.99
N LEU A 102 13.85 -8.41 -19.86
CA LEU A 102 12.42 -8.66 -19.81
C LEU A 102 11.64 -7.36 -19.63
N THR A 103 10.43 -7.34 -20.15
CA THR A 103 9.45 -6.26 -19.91
C THR A 103 8.47 -6.64 -18.85
N THR A 104 7.98 -5.65 -18.10
CA THR A 104 6.97 -5.81 -17.04
C THR A 104 6.10 -4.56 -16.91
N MET A 105 5.03 -4.66 -16.17
CA MET A 105 4.19 -3.54 -15.73
C MET A 105 3.56 -3.86 -14.37
N ALA A 106 3.20 -2.81 -13.63
CA ALA A 106 2.52 -2.93 -12.36
C ALA A 106 1.01 -2.71 -12.58
N GLN A 107 0.24 -3.78 -12.45
CA GLN A 107 -1.21 -3.73 -12.63
C GLN A 107 -1.92 -3.29 -11.35
N LEU A 108 -3.04 -2.63 -11.54
CA LEU A 108 -3.94 -2.30 -10.43
C LEU A 108 -4.62 -3.57 -9.90
N SER A 109 -4.81 -3.66 -8.58
CA SER A 109 -5.41 -4.82 -7.91
C SER A 109 -6.80 -5.21 -8.46
N SER A 110 -7.57 -4.22 -8.91
CA SER A 110 -8.92 -4.41 -9.46
C SER A 110 -8.95 -4.82 -10.94
N LEU A 111 -7.81 -4.84 -11.65
CA LEU A 111 -7.79 -5.32 -13.03
C LEU A 111 -8.11 -6.82 -13.06
N PRO A 112 -9.10 -7.28 -13.85
CA PRO A 112 -9.45 -8.69 -13.94
C PRO A 112 -8.26 -9.57 -14.35
N MET A 113 -8.18 -10.78 -13.77
CA MET A 113 -7.07 -11.72 -14.04
C MET A 113 -7.00 -12.13 -15.52
N GLU A 114 -8.15 -12.16 -16.20
CA GLU A 114 -8.31 -12.50 -17.62
C GLU A 114 -8.06 -11.34 -18.58
N ASP A 115 -7.84 -10.11 -18.09
CA ASP A 115 -7.64 -8.95 -18.95
C ASP A 115 -6.45 -9.15 -19.90
N GLU A 116 -6.63 -8.73 -21.16
CA GLU A 116 -5.61 -8.91 -22.19
C GLU A 116 -4.30 -8.12 -21.93
N GLN A 117 -4.34 -7.08 -21.10
CA GLN A 117 -3.13 -6.37 -20.66
C GLN A 117 -2.15 -7.31 -19.95
N ASN A 118 -2.66 -8.31 -19.24
CA ASN A 118 -1.86 -9.31 -18.54
C ASN A 118 -0.99 -10.18 -19.47
N CYS A 119 -1.19 -10.08 -20.78
CA CYS A 119 -0.44 -10.84 -21.78
C CYS A 119 0.51 -9.97 -22.63
N ILE A 120 0.65 -8.68 -22.34
CA ILE A 120 1.46 -7.76 -23.16
C ILE A 120 2.96 -7.91 -22.85
N THR A 121 3.33 -7.92 -21.56
CA THR A 121 4.73 -7.99 -21.13
C THR A 121 5.21 -9.42 -20.90
N ASP A 122 6.53 -9.61 -20.88
CA ASP A 122 7.16 -10.92 -20.66
C ASP A 122 6.76 -11.52 -19.31
N ILE A 123 6.75 -10.70 -18.25
CA ILE A 123 6.37 -11.05 -16.89
C ILE A 123 5.34 -10.06 -16.36
N LEU A 124 4.63 -10.42 -15.31
CA LEU A 124 3.48 -9.68 -14.78
C LEU A 124 3.64 -9.38 -13.31
N SER A 125 3.13 -8.24 -12.85
CA SER A 125 3.04 -7.89 -11.43
C SER A 125 1.77 -7.10 -11.13
N TYR A 126 1.31 -7.23 -9.88
CA TYR A 126 0.17 -6.46 -9.37
C TYR A 126 0.56 -5.69 -8.12
N ASN A 127 -0.04 -4.52 -7.95
CA ASN A 127 -0.02 -3.77 -6.71
C ASN A 127 -1.19 -4.26 -5.84
N HIS A 128 -0.89 -4.93 -4.72
CA HIS A 128 -1.89 -5.47 -3.82
C HIS A 128 -1.83 -4.81 -2.45
N TYR A 129 -2.99 -4.27 -2.02
CA TYR A 129 -3.13 -3.61 -0.73
C TYR A 129 -4.33 -4.17 0.06
N PHE A 130 -4.65 -5.47 -0.12
CA PHE A 130 -5.68 -6.12 0.70
C PHE A 130 -5.28 -6.11 2.18
N GLY A 131 -6.24 -5.79 3.03
CA GLY A 131 -6.01 -5.55 4.45
C GLY A 131 -5.54 -4.13 4.79
N TRP A 132 -5.44 -3.23 3.78
CA TRP A 132 -5.20 -1.81 4.02
C TRP A 132 -6.23 -0.92 3.32
N TYR A 133 -6.27 -0.88 1.98
CA TYR A 133 -7.26 -0.10 1.24
C TYR A 133 -8.58 -0.85 1.05
N THR A 134 -8.52 -2.14 0.84
CA THR A 134 -9.68 -3.01 0.57
C THR A 134 -9.52 -4.37 1.25
N GLY A 135 -10.64 -5.06 1.48
CA GLY A 135 -10.65 -6.45 1.92
C GLY A 135 -9.93 -6.69 3.25
N VAL A 136 -9.49 -7.92 3.42
CA VAL A 136 -8.74 -8.38 4.59
C VAL A 136 -7.39 -8.97 4.19
N LEU A 137 -6.50 -9.20 5.17
CA LEU A 137 -5.15 -9.70 4.89
C LEU A 137 -5.16 -11.03 4.12
N GLU A 138 -6.09 -11.91 4.46
CA GLU A 138 -6.26 -13.24 3.88
C GLU A 138 -6.71 -13.22 2.39
N ASP A 139 -7.15 -12.08 1.89
CA ASP A 139 -7.47 -11.93 0.47
C ASP A 139 -6.22 -11.93 -0.41
N ASN A 140 -5.04 -11.61 0.15
CA ASN A 140 -3.77 -11.66 -0.57
C ASN A 140 -3.45 -13.08 -1.04
N GLU A 141 -3.37 -14.06 -0.13
CA GLU A 141 -3.06 -15.44 -0.51
C GLU A 141 -4.14 -16.05 -1.39
N LYS A 142 -5.40 -15.77 -1.11
CA LYS A 142 -6.52 -16.26 -1.89
C LYS A 142 -6.45 -15.77 -3.34
N TRP A 143 -6.14 -14.49 -3.54
CA TRP A 143 -6.00 -13.92 -4.87
C TRP A 143 -4.79 -14.52 -5.61
N LEU A 144 -3.63 -14.56 -4.94
CA LEU A 144 -2.39 -15.09 -5.52
C LEU A 144 -2.55 -16.55 -5.96
N ASP A 145 -3.13 -17.39 -5.09
CA ASP A 145 -3.33 -18.81 -5.38
C ASP A 145 -4.34 -19.02 -6.52
N THR A 146 -5.43 -18.24 -6.56
CA THR A 146 -6.41 -18.27 -7.64
C THR A 146 -5.78 -17.90 -8.98
N PHE A 147 -4.95 -16.84 -9.01
CA PHE A 147 -4.25 -16.44 -10.22
C PHE A 147 -3.30 -17.54 -10.70
N HIS A 148 -2.45 -18.05 -9.81
CA HIS A 148 -1.47 -19.08 -10.15
C HIS A 148 -2.13 -20.40 -10.64
N GLN A 149 -3.26 -20.78 -10.05
CA GLN A 149 -4.03 -21.94 -10.51
C GLN A 149 -4.65 -21.72 -11.89
N SER A 150 -5.17 -20.51 -12.14
CA SER A 150 -5.84 -20.18 -13.41
C SER A 150 -4.83 -19.94 -14.55
N TYR A 151 -3.66 -19.41 -14.23
CA TYR A 151 -2.62 -19.01 -15.21
C TYR A 151 -1.23 -19.51 -14.81
N PRO A 152 -1.00 -20.83 -14.69
CA PRO A 152 0.25 -21.39 -14.14
C PRO A 152 1.49 -21.10 -15.01
N GLN A 153 1.30 -20.68 -16.26
CA GLN A 153 2.40 -20.33 -17.18
C GLN A 153 2.77 -18.84 -17.12
N ARG A 154 1.99 -18.02 -16.39
CA ARG A 154 2.29 -16.59 -16.24
C ARG A 154 3.18 -16.38 -15.02
N ALA A 155 4.38 -15.83 -15.24
CA ALA A 155 5.26 -15.41 -14.16
C ALA A 155 4.64 -14.20 -13.46
N LEU A 156 4.09 -14.43 -12.26
CA LEU A 156 3.45 -13.40 -11.43
C LEU A 156 4.41 -12.90 -10.37
N GLY A 157 4.42 -11.59 -10.13
CA GLY A 157 5.06 -10.92 -9.01
C GLY A 157 4.10 -9.98 -8.27
N ILE A 158 4.58 -9.44 -7.15
CA ILE A 158 3.89 -8.36 -6.42
C ILE A 158 4.75 -7.11 -6.56
N SER A 159 4.26 -6.13 -7.31
CA SER A 159 5.00 -4.89 -7.57
C SER A 159 4.91 -3.89 -6.43
N GLU A 160 3.82 -3.92 -5.67
CA GLU A 160 3.67 -3.14 -4.44
C GLU A 160 2.79 -3.88 -3.44
N TYR A 161 3.17 -3.80 -2.16
CA TYR A 161 2.35 -4.14 -1.00
C TYR A 161 2.86 -3.40 0.23
N GLY A 162 1.98 -3.03 1.14
CA GLY A 162 2.34 -2.30 2.35
C GLY A 162 1.16 -1.59 2.98
N CYS A 163 1.34 -1.10 4.19
CA CYS A 163 0.39 -0.25 4.87
C CYS A 163 1.11 0.85 5.64
N GLU A 164 0.39 1.88 6.02
CA GLU A 164 1.00 2.98 6.76
C GLU A 164 1.26 2.58 8.22
N GLY A 165 2.38 3.07 8.74
CA GLY A 165 2.73 2.96 10.15
C GLY A 165 3.42 4.24 10.61
N ILE A 166 2.78 4.96 11.51
CA ILE A 166 3.29 6.22 12.08
C ILE A 166 3.89 5.89 13.45
N ILE A 167 5.19 6.15 13.61
CA ILE A 167 5.98 5.71 14.78
C ILE A 167 5.51 6.26 16.14
N SER A 168 4.62 7.23 16.17
CA SER A 168 4.01 7.77 17.38
C SER A 168 2.67 7.11 17.73
N TYR A 169 2.05 6.35 16.81
CA TYR A 169 0.78 5.68 17.06
C TYR A 169 0.98 4.21 17.38
N HIS A 170 0.30 3.77 18.43
CA HIS A 170 0.45 2.42 18.98
C HIS A 170 -0.89 1.83 19.41
N SER A 171 -1.03 0.51 19.30
CA SER A 171 -2.25 -0.20 19.64
C SER A 171 -1.95 -1.61 20.18
N ASP A 172 -2.65 -2.01 21.24
CA ASP A 172 -2.66 -3.39 21.73
C ASP A 172 -3.61 -4.29 20.92
N THR A 173 -4.51 -3.67 20.16
CA THR A 173 -5.46 -4.33 19.25
C THR A 173 -5.38 -3.70 17.88
N PRO A 174 -4.24 -3.89 17.16
CA PRO A 174 -3.99 -3.21 15.91
C PRO A 174 -4.98 -3.64 14.82
N LYS A 175 -5.45 -2.64 14.05
CA LYS A 175 -6.41 -2.85 12.96
C LYS A 175 -6.15 -1.91 11.80
N ALA A 176 -6.64 -2.26 10.63
CA ALA A 176 -6.55 -1.40 9.43
C ALA A 176 -7.14 0.00 9.73
N GLY A 177 -6.42 1.03 9.31
CA GLY A 177 -6.83 2.43 9.50
C GLY A 177 -6.49 3.03 10.86
N ASP A 178 -5.83 2.31 11.78
CA ASP A 178 -5.35 2.88 13.05
C ASP A 178 -3.96 3.53 12.95
N TYR A 179 -3.30 3.36 11.81
CA TYR A 179 -1.97 3.88 11.48
C TYR A 179 -0.86 3.48 12.48
N SER A 180 -1.13 2.52 13.38
CA SER A 180 -0.17 2.11 14.39
C SER A 180 1.02 1.36 13.77
N GLU A 181 2.18 1.47 14.42
CA GLU A 181 3.35 0.70 14.03
C GLU A 181 3.10 -0.80 14.20
N GLU A 182 2.29 -1.18 15.17
CA GLU A 182 1.89 -2.56 15.42
C GLU A 182 1.04 -3.16 14.31
N TYR A 183 0.15 -2.35 13.69
CA TYR A 183 -0.60 -2.83 12.51
C TYR A 183 0.30 -2.97 11.29
N GLN A 184 1.22 -2.04 11.06
CA GLN A 184 2.21 -2.18 9.99
C GLN A 184 3.04 -3.46 10.19
N ALA A 185 3.47 -3.75 11.42
CA ALA A 185 4.19 -4.97 11.74
C ALA A 185 3.36 -6.24 11.45
N LEU A 186 2.10 -6.27 11.89
CA LEU A 186 1.16 -7.38 11.66
C LEU A 186 0.91 -7.62 10.17
N TYR A 187 0.68 -6.55 9.39
CA TYR A 187 0.49 -6.62 7.94
C TYR A 187 1.72 -7.26 7.27
N HIS A 188 2.91 -6.78 7.59
CA HIS A 188 4.14 -7.28 6.99
C HIS A 188 4.50 -8.70 7.47
N GLU A 189 4.14 -9.10 8.70
CA GLU A 189 4.27 -10.48 9.16
C GLU A 189 3.44 -11.44 8.30
N HIS A 190 2.19 -11.08 8.04
CA HIS A 190 1.31 -11.85 7.17
C HIS A 190 1.90 -11.98 5.77
N MET A 191 2.27 -10.84 5.15
CA MET A 191 2.83 -10.81 3.81
C MET A 191 4.15 -11.59 3.70
N ALA A 192 5.07 -11.43 4.63
CA ALA A 192 6.35 -12.14 4.60
C ALA A 192 6.15 -13.67 4.66
N LYS A 193 5.19 -14.13 5.47
CA LYS A 193 4.84 -15.55 5.58
C LYS A 193 4.26 -16.08 4.28
N ILE A 194 3.22 -15.43 3.73
CA ILE A 194 2.57 -15.93 2.52
C ILE A 194 3.48 -15.88 1.29
N ILE A 195 4.41 -14.93 1.23
CA ILE A 195 5.43 -14.85 0.18
C ILE A 195 6.44 -16.01 0.31
N GLU A 196 6.94 -16.31 1.52
CA GLU A 196 7.84 -17.45 1.75
C GLU A 196 7.21 -18.79 1.34
N GLU A 197 5.91 -18.93 1.51
CA GLU A 197 5.13 -20.12 1.09
C GLU A 197 4.88 -20.20 -0.44
N ARG A 198 5.21 -19.14 -1.21
CA ARG A 198 4.93 -19.05 -2.66
C ARG A 198 6.21 -18.79 -3.49
N PRO A 199 7.14 -19.77 -3.55
CA PRO A 199 8.42 -19.59 -4.26
C PRO A 199 8.29 -19.44 -5.78
N TRP A 200 7.09 -19.54 -6.32
CA TRP A 200 6.77 -19.30 -7.73
C TRP A 200 6.58 -17.80 -8.05
N LEU A 201 6.47 -16.93 -7.07
CA LEU A 201 6.49 -15.48 -7.28
C LEU A 201 7.89 -15.06 -7.77
N TRP A 202 7.97 -14.41 -8.94
CA TRP A 202 9.27 -14.04 -9.50
C TRP A 202 9.95 -12.90 -8.73
N ALA A 203 9.18 -11.98 -8.16
CA ALA A 203 9.65 -10.95 -7.23
C ALA A 203 8.50 -10.37 -6.41
N THR A 204 8.86 -9.73 -5.29
CA THR A 204 7.93 -9.00 -4.44
C THR A 204 8.59 -7.71 -3.96
N HIS A 205 7.91 -6.57 -4.11
CA HIS A 205 8.45 -5.26 -3.77
C HIS A 205 7.56 -4.59 -2.71
N ILE A 206 8.18 -4.21 -1.62
CA ILE A 206 7.49 -3.49 -0.52
C ILE A 206 7.28 -2.04 -0.93
N TRP A 207 6.09 -1.52 -0.72
CA TRP A 207 5.80 -0.10 -0.79
C TRP A 207 5.69 0.50 0.61
N ASN A 208 6.73 1.15 1.11
CA ASN A 208 7.95 1.55 0.47
C ASN A 208 9.15 1.30 1.42
N MET A 209 10.38 1.45 0.94
CA MET A 209 11.56 1.40 1.82
C MET A 209 11.58 2.58 2.80
N PHE A 210 11.18 3.77 2.35
CA PHE A 210 11.19 4.99 3.12
C PHE A 210 9.82 5.66 3.13
N ASP A 211 9.46 6.33 4.23
CA ASP A 211 8.45 7.36 4.17
C ASP A 211 8.91 8.46 3.20
N PHE A 212 7.98 9.04 2.45
CA PHE A 212 8.33 10.05 1.45
C PHE A 212 7.30 11.16 1.35
N GLY A 213 7.70 12.30 0.76
CA GLY A 213 6.82 13.42 0.51
C GLY A 213 5.77 13.07 -0.54
N CYS A 214 4.51 13.37 -0.25
CA CYS A 214 3.40 13.21 -1.17
C CYS A 214 2.35 14.29 -0.87
N ASP A 215 2.36 15.35 -1.64
CA ASP A 215 1.60 16.58 -1.41
C ASP A 215 0.09 16.34 -1.22
N ALA A 216 -0.47 15.45 -2.02
CA ALA A 216 -1.89 15.14 -2.00
C ALA A 216 -2.35 14.31 -0.78
N ARG A 217 -1.43 13.81 0.06
CA ARG A 217 -1.76 12.89 1.16
C ARG A 217 -1.82 13.59 2.52
N LYS A 218 -2.75 13.10 3.37
CA LYS A 218 -2.90 13.54 4.76
C LYS A 218 -3.33 12.38 5.67
N GLU A 219 -3.17 11.16 5.23
CA GLU A 219 -3.59 9.97 5.98
C GLU A 219 -2.87 9.90 7.34
N GLY A 220 -3.58 9.45 8.35
CA GLY A 220 -3.08 9.39 9.73
C GLY A 220 -2.77 10.76 10.35
N GLY A 221 -3.36 11.85 9.80
CA GLY A 221 -3.15 13.21 10.29
C GLY A 221 -1.79 13.82 9.94
N VAL A 222 -0.99 13.17 9.10
CA VAL A 222 0.34 13.67 8.68
C VAL A 222 0.26 14.21 7.25
N ALA A 223 0.08 15.52 7.12
CA ALA A 223 -0.04 16.17 5.81
C ALA A 223 1.26 16.06 4.98
N GLY A 224 1.09 15.89 3.66
CA GLY A 224 2.19 15.89 2.70
C GLY A 224 3.12 14.68 2.78
N ARG A 225 2.67 13.56 3.34
CA ARG A 225 3.52 12.38 3.55
C ARG A 225 2.80 11.08 3.28
N ASN A 226 3.50 10.14 2.63
CA ASN A 226 3.18 8.73 2.63
C ASN A 226 4.02 8.04 3.73
N ASN A 227 3.36 7.38 4.68
CA ASN A 227 4.01 6.75 5.85
C ASN A 227 4.13 5.22 5.72
N LYS A 228 4.10 4.67 4.49
CA LYS A 228 4.26 3.23 4.25
C LYS A 228 5.72 2.76 4.31
N GLY A 229 6.66 3.68 4.50
CA GLY A 229 8.08 3.33 4.63
C GLY A 229 8.36 2.37 5.77
N LEU A 230 9.33 1.48 5.56
CA LEU A 230 9.94 0.68 6.64
C LEU A 230 10.92 1.52 7.47
N VAL A 231 11.30 2.68 6.95
CA VAL A 231 12.21 3.66 7.58
C VAL A 231 11.58 5.04 7.43
N THR A 232 11.73 5.89 8.45
CA THR A 232 11.19 7.25 8.44
C THR A 232 11.79 8.12 7.34
N ILE A 233 11.09 9.22 6.98
CA ILE A 233 11.47 10.13 5.88
C ILE A 233 12.88 10.74 6.07
N ASP A 234 13.29 10.98 7.31
CA ASP A 234 14.63 11.48 7.68
C ASP A 234 15.73 10.40 7.69
N ARG A 235 15.36 9.14 7.40
CA ARG A 235 16.24 7.95 7.41
C ARG A 235 16.79 7.58 8.79
N GLN A 236 16.31 8.18 9.87
CA GLN A 236 16.87 7.97 11.21
C GLN A 236 16.28 6.74 11.92
N ILE A 237 14.99 6.49 11.75
CA ILE A 237 14.29 5.44 12.49
C ILE A 237 13.88 4.30 11.56
N LYS A 238 14.36 3.11 11.86
CA LYS A 238 13.88 1.84 11.29
C LYS A 238 12.67 1.39 12.10
N LYS A 239 11.54 1.19 11.43
CA LYS A 239 10.31 0.69 12.05
C LYS A 239 10.42 -0.82 12.32
N ASP A 240 9.50 -1.38 13.11
CA ASP A 240 9.56 -2.81 13.47
C ASP A 240 9.53 -3.70 12.20
N SER A 241 8.73 -3.35 11.20
CA SER A 241 8.67 -4.06 9.91
C SER A 241 10.00 -4.13 9.16
N PHE A 242 10.90 -3.14 9.31
CA PHE A 242 12.26 -3.25 8.77
C PHE A 242 13.03 -4.43 9.37
N TYR A 243 12.92 -4.62 10.69
CA TYR A 243 13.61 -5.70 11.40
C TYR A 243 12.98 -7.07 11.13
N LEU A 244 11.67 -7.10 10.83
CA LEU A 244 11.03 -8.32 10.34
C LEU A 244 11.71 -8.82 9.07
N TYR A 245 11.81 -7.98 8.04
CA TYR A 245 12.46 -8.37 6.79
C TYR A 245 13.96 -8.62 6.96
N LYS A 246 14.61 -7.92 7.89
CA LYS A 246 16.00 -8.26 8.23
C LYS A 246 16.09 -9.67 8.82
N ALA A 247 15.14 -10.12 9.62
CA ALA A 247 15.10 -11.48 10.15
C ALA A 247 14.85 -12.53 9.06
N TYR A 248 14.11 -12.18 7.99
CA TYR A 248 13.85 -13.08 6.86
C TYR A 248 15.02 -13.17 5.89
N TRP A 249 15.66 -12.05 5.56
CA TRP A 249 16.51 -11.93 4.39
C TRP A 249 18.01 -11.78 4.70
N ASN A 250 18.36 -11.35 5.91
CA ASN A 250 19.76 -11.13 6.26
C ASN A 250 20.32 -12.33 7.06
N PRO A 251 21.45 -12.92 6.63
CA PRO A 251 22.04 -14.05 7.35
C PRO A 251 22.77 -13.66 8.65
N GLU A 252 23.10 -12.37 8.83
CA GLU A 252 23.75 -11.90 10.04
C GLU A 252 22.86 -12.06 11.26
N PRO A 253 23.37 -12.60 12.40
CA PRO A 253 22.59 -12.74 13.61
C PRO A 253 21.94 -11.44 14.06
N MET A 254 20.65 -11.48 14.31
CA MET A 254 19.90 -10.32 14.78
C MET A 254 18.82 -10.70 15.81
N VAL A 255 18.58 -9.81 16.75
CA VAL A 255 17.45 -9.81 17.69
C VAL A 255 16.87 -8.41 17.73
N HIS A 256 15.57 -8.27 17.65
CA HIS A 256 14.87 -7.01 17.77
C HIS A 256 13.58 -7.18 18.58
N ILE A 257 13.45 -6.46 19.69
CA ILE A 257 12.21 -6.36 20.46
C ILE A 257 11.30 -5.36 19.76
N CYS A 258 10.08 -5.76 19.40
CA CYS A 258 9.08 -4.90 18.79
C CYS A 258 8.44 -3.96 19.82
N SER A 259 7.72 -2.94 19.31
CA SER A 259 6.92 -2.00 20.11
C SER A 259 7.71 -1.24 21.18
N LYS A 260 9.01 -1.01 20.96
CA LYS A 260 9.84 -0.24 21.90
C LYS A 260 9.36 1.20 22.08
N ARG A 261 8.74 1.78 21.03
CA ARG A 261 8.18 3.13 21.07
C ARG A 261 6.85 3.21 21.81
N TYR A 262 6.16 2.09 21.92
CA TYR A 262 5.00 1.91 22.80
C TYR A 262 5.45 1.67 24.26
N GLY A 263 6.31 2.56 24.76
CA GLY A 263 6.99 2.38 26.05
C GLY A 263 6.12 2.58 27.27
N LYS A 264 5.09 3.45 27.21
CA LYS A 264 4.16 3.72 28.32
C LYS A 264 2.95 2.80 28.23
N ARG A 265 2.73 1.99 29.27
CA ARG A 265 1.70 0.95 29.32
C ARG A 265 0.87 1.05 30.59
N THR A 266 -0.43 0.89 30.47
CA THR A 266 -1.35 0.88 31.63
C THR A 266 -1.55 -0.50 32.22
N ASP A 267 -1.27 -1.54 31.46
CA ASP A 267 -1.51 -2.93 31.85
C ASP A 267 -0.54 -3.42 32.93
N SER A 268 -0.99 -4.36 33.73
CA SER A 268 -0.12 -5.06 34.70
C SER A 268 0.78 -6.10 34.04
N ALA A 269 0.48 -6.52 32.84
CA ALA A 269 1.29 -7.44 32.04
C ALA A 269 1.10 -7.11 30.54
N ILE A 270 2.15 -7.31 29.74
CA ILE A 270 2.15 -7.11 28.30
C ILE A 270 2.68 -8.33 27.56
N ASP A 271 2.30 -8.46 26.31
CA ASP A 271 2.93 -9.39 25.39
C ASP A 271 4.13 -8.72 24.70
N ILE A 272 5.22 -9.45 24.56
CA ILE A 272 6.44 -8.99 23.89
C ILE A 272 6.69 -9.86 22.67
N LYS A 273 6.74 -9.19 21.50
CA LYS A 273 7.12 -9.79 20.24
C LYS A 273 8.60 -9.50 19.98
N VAL A 274 9.31 -10.50 19.45
CA VAL A 274 10.73 -10.39 19.10
C VAL A 274 10.95 -10.92 17.70
N TYR A 275 11.59 -10.15 16.84
CA TYR A 275 12.07 -10.61 15.55
C TYR A 275 13.51 -11.09 15.64
N SER A 276 13.79 -12.25 15.08
CA SER A 276 15.13 -12.81 15.05
C SER A 276 15.27 -13.89 13.98
N ASN A 277 16.47 -14.03 13.42
CA ASN A 277 16.84 -15.15 12.56
C ASN A 277 17.51 -16.31 13.34
N ALA A 278 17.58 -16.21 14.68
CA ALA A 278 18.04 -17.30 15.53
C ALA A 278 16.91 -18.33 15.73
N PRO A 279 17.24 -19.63 15.98
CA PRO A 279 16.24 -20.66 16.21
C PRO A 279 15.62 -20.62 17.63
N GLU A 280 16.21 -19.81 18.53
CA GLU A 280 15.84 -19.77 19.94
C GLU A 280 16.12 -18.38 20.51
N ILE A 281 15.18 -17.87 21.32
CA ILE A 281 15.32 -16.61 22.06
C ILE A 281 15.01 -16.83 23.54
N SER A 282 15.90 -16.32 24.40
CA SER A 282 15.71 -16.23 25.85
C SER A 282 15.32 -14.81 26.23
N LEU A 283 14.25 -14.66 27.01
CA LEU A 283 13.79 -13.38 27.52
C LEU A 283 14.13 -13.22 29.01
N TYR A 284 14.59 -12.04 29.36
CA TYR A 284 14.91 -11.62 30.72
C TYR A 284 14.10 -10.39 31.09
N VAL A 285 13.57 -10.36 32.31
CA VAL A 285 12.83 -9.24 32.87
C VAL A 285 13.59 -8.70 34.07
N ASN A 286 14.00 -7.45 34.05
CA ASN A 286 14.85 -6.81 35.06
C ASN A 286 16.10 -7.65 35.40
N GLY A 287 16.71 -8.24 34.40
CA GLY A 287 17.90 -9.08 34.51
C GLY A 287 17.65 -10.55 34.94
N ALA A 288 16.44 -10.89 35.39
CA ALA A 288 16.08 -12.26 35.73
C ALA A 288 15.57 -13.02 34.51
N PHE A 289 16.01 -14.28 34.36
CA PHE A 289 15.49 -15.15 33.30
C PHE A 289 13.97 -15.32 33.46
N PHE A 290 13.23 -15.10 32.38
CA PHE A 290 11.79 -15.24 32.36
C PHE A 290 11.35 -16.50 31.62
N LYS A 291 11.68 -16.58 30.34
CA LYS A 291 11.27 -17.69 29.48
C LYS A 291 12.19 -17.84 28.27
N LYS A 292 12.19 -19.02 27.69
CA LYS A 292 12.84 -19.34 26.43
C LYS A 292 11.79 -19.85 25.43
N GLU A 293 11.86 -19.36 24.21
CA GLU A 293 11.02 -19.81 23.10
C GLU A 293 11.89 -20.30 21.95
N GLN A 294 11.45 -21.40 21.32
CA GLN A 294 11.97 -21.88 20.05
C GLN A 294 11.03 -21.48 18.93
N GLY A 295 11.57 -21.12 17.79
CA GLY A 295 10.76 -20.65 16.66
C GLY A 295 11.61 -20.18 15.50
N GLN A 296 10.95 -19.48 14.59
CA GLN A 296 11.60 -18.85 13.45
C GLN A 296 10.99 -17.47 13.22
N ARG A 297 11.82 -16.48 12.95
CA ARG A 297 11.46 -15.12 12.56
C ARG A 297 10.70 -14.33 13.62
N VAL A 298 9.58 -14.84 14.13
CA VAL A 298 8.68 -14.13 15.04
C VAL A 298 8.50 -14.96 16.32
N PHE A 299 8.91 -14.40 17.44
CA PHE A 299 8.81 -15.01 18.76
C PHE A 299 7.84 -14.19 19.62
N LEU A 300 6.87 -14.84 20.24
CA LEU A 300 5.86 -14.18 21.08
C LEU A 300 5.96 -14.67 22.54
N PHE A 301 6.30 -13.75 23.43
CA PHE A 301 6.34 -13.95 24.87
C PHE A 301 5.11 -13.31 25.50
N ARG A 302 4.24 -14.11 26.10
CA ARG A 302 2.97 -13.66 26.64
C ARG A 302 3.03 -13.36 28.13
N ASN A 303 2.18 -12.40 28.55
CA ASN A 303 1.93 -12.09 29.98
C ASN A 303 3.21 -11.71 30.75
N ILE A 304 4.07 -10.87 30.18
CA ILE A 304 5.26 -10.35 30.89
C ILE A 304 4.79 -9.32 31.91
N PRO A 305 5.04 -9.55 33.23
CA PRO A 305 4.57 -8.65 34.27
C PRO A 305 5.30 -7.31 34.23
N LEU A 306 4.55 -6.22 34.24
CA LEU A 306 5.08 -4.88 34.46
C LEU A 306 4.97 -4.48 35.92
N LYS A 307 6.08 -4.03 36.51
CA LYS A 307 6.12 -3.44 37.85
C LYS A 307 5.84 -1.93 37.73
N GLU A 308 5.40 -1.35 38.85
CA GLU A 308 5.31 0.10 38.99
C GLU A 308 6.66 0.75 38.63
N GLY A 309 6.60 1.80 37.80
CA GLY A 309 7.76 2.45 37.23
C GLY A 309 8.31 1.67 36.03
N PHE A 310 9.61 1.50 35.94
CA PHE A 310 10.28 0.96 34.77
C PHE A 310 10.53 -0.56 34.86
N THR A 311 10.27 -1.23 33.75
CA THR A 311 10.59 -2.65 33.56
C THR A 311 11.52 -2.77 32.34
N THR A 312 12.71 -3.33 32.57
CA THR A 312 13.68 -3.61 31.51
C THR A 312 13.48 -5.03 31.00
N ILE A 313 13.31 -5.16 29.69
CA ILE A 313 13.17 -6.44 28.98
C ILE A 313 14.37 -6.62 28.06
N THR A 314 15.05 -7.77 28.18
CA THR A 314 16.17 -8.12 27.31
C THR A 314 15.90 -9.44 26.61
N ALA A 315 15.93 -9.45 25.29
CA ALA A 315 15.86 -10.66 24.47
C ALA A 315 17.26 -11.04 24.00
N LYS A 316 17.63 -12.32 24.16
CA LYS A 316 18.97 -12.83 23.80
C LYS A 316 18.89 -14.06 22.92
N SER A 317 19.69 -14.08 21.87
CA SER A 317 20.10 -15.29 21.16
C SER A 317 21.49 -15.76 21.61
N ALA A 318 22.03 -16.77 20.97
CA ALA A 318 23.41 -17.22 21.23
C ALA A 318 24.47 -16.16 20.88
N PHE A 319 24.16 -15.23 19.93
CA PHE A 319 25.15 -14.33 19.34
C PHE A 319 24.89 -12.85 19.57
N CYS A 320 23.69 -12.46 19.85
CA CYS A 320 23.31 -11.06 20.01
C CYS A 320 22.13 -10.89 20.97
N CYS A 321 21.90 -9.65 21.40
CA CYS A 321 20.77 -9.31 22.27
C CYS A 321 20.23 -7.94 21.91
N ASP A 322 19.01 -7.69 22.38
CA ASP A 322 18.34 -6.41 22.31
C ASP A 322 17.60 -6.12 23.62
N THR A 323 17.48 -4.83 23.95
CA THR A 323 16.87 -4.40 25.22
C THR A 323 15.86 -3.29 24.97
N ALA A 324 14.74 -3.37 25.67
CA ALA A 324 13.69 -2.36 25.72
C ALA A 324 13.33 -2.02 27.16
N VAL A 325 12.84 -0.80 27.38
CA VAL A 325 12.35 -0.33 28.67
C VAL A 325 10.90 0.09 28.53
N PHE A 326 10.04 -0.45 29.38
CA PHE A 326 8.62 -0.10 29.45
C PHE A 326 8.32 0.55 30.79
N GLU A 327 7.52 1.59 30.77
CA GLU A 327 7.06 2.33 31.93
C GLU A 327 5.59 1.99 32.20
N LYS A 328 5.29 1.48 33.38
CA LYS A 328 3.91 1.35 33.84
C LYS A 328 3.39 2.69 34.31
N VAL A 329 2.31 3.16 33.66
CA VAL A 329 1.64 4.44 33.94
C VAL A 329 0.20 4.20 34.39
N SER A 330 -0.40 5.13 35.12
CA SER A 330 -1.79 5.04 35.59
C SER A 330 -2.82 5.37 34.51
N GLU A 331 -2.45 6.23 33.55
CA GLU A 331 -3.35 6.72 32.50
C GLU A 331 -2.77 6.45 31.12
N PRO A 332 -3.60 6.15 30.10
CA PRO A 332 -3.16 5.99 28.73
C PRO A 332 -2.48 7.25 28.20
N PHE A 333 -1.37 7.07 27.48
CA PHE A 333 -0.68 8.17 26.84
C PHE A 333 -1.41 8.54 25.55
N SER A 334 -2.18 9.62 25.57
CA SER A 334 -3.08 10.02 24.47
C SER A 334 -2.38 10.20 23.12
N ALA A 335 -1.09 10.56 23.10
CA ALA A 335 -0.33 10.72 21.84
C ALA A 335 -0.12 9.40 21.08
N TYR A 336 -0.38 8.23 21.70
CA TYR A 336 -0.32 6.94 21.01
C TYR A 336 -1.53 6.64 20.16
N GLN A 337 -2.64 7.33 20.37
CA GLN A 337 -3.87 7.08 19.64
C GLN A 337 -4.00 8.07 18.47
N PHE A 338 -4.24 7.53 17.29
CA PHE A 338 -4.72 8.32 16.20
C PHE A 338 -6.17 8.74 16.49
N VAL A 339 -6.40 10.04 16.54
CA VAL A 339 -7.74 10.60 16.62
C VAL A 339 -8.09 11.09 15.22
N GLU A 340 -8.97 10.35 14.58
CA GLU A 340 -9.47 10.72 13.26
C GLU A 340 -10.20 12.07 13.36
N ASP A 341 -9.85 13.00 12.51
CA ASP A 341 -10.62 14.24 12.35
C ASP A 341 -12.00 13.84 11.81
N ALA A 342 -13.06 14.22 12.50
CA ALA A 342 -14.44 13.90 12.11
C ALA A 342 -14.80 14.41 10.68
N SER A 343 -14.01 15.32 10.13
CA SER A 343 -14.13 15.81 8.75
C SER A 343 -13.35 14.98 7.71
N GLU A 344 -12.51 14.01 8.14
CA GLU A 344 -11.67 13.20 7.27
C GLU A 344 -11.73 11.73 7.70
N THR A 345 -12.73 10.99 7.25
CA THR A 345 -12.95 9.59 7.65
C THR A 345 -12.30 8.62 6.68
N GLY A 346 -11.59 7.64 7.25
CA GLY A 346 -11.13 6.43 6.58
C GLY A 346 -9.82 6.54 5.78
N VAL A 347 -9.29 5.39 5.43
CA VAL A 347 -8.18 5.25 4.49
C VAL A 347 -8.73 5.52 3.09
N THR A 348 -8.27 6.58 2.44
CA THR A 348 -8.68 6.89 1.07
C THR A 348 -8.26 5.76 0.15
N ASN A 349 -9.23 5.08 -0.46
CA ASN A 349 -8.95 4.07 -1.46
C ASN A 349 -8.62 4.73 -2.80
N TRP A 350 -7.35 4.90 -3.07
CA TRP A 350 -6.83 5.50 -4.32
C TRP A 350 -7.09 4.62 -5.56
N PHE A 351 -7.51 3.39 -5.37
CA PHE A 351 -7.66 2.36 -6.40
C PHE A 351 -9.12 2.01 -6.67
N GLU A 352 -10.06 2.63 -5.99
CA GLU A 352 -11.47 2.39 -6.25
C GLU A 352 -11.81 2.93 -7.63
N HIS A 353 -11.86 2.01 -8.59
CA HIS A 353 -12.24 2.34 -9.96
C HIS A 353 -13.73 2.60 -10.02
N VAL A 354 -14.07 3.87 -10.09
CA VAL A 354 -15.43 4.30 -10.41
C VAL A 354 -15.63 4.18 -11.92
N ASP A 355 -16.16 3.05 -12.37
CA ASP A 355 -16.52 2.89 -13.78
C ASP A 355 -17.76 3.75 -14.12
N LEU A 356 -17.51 5.00 -14.47
CA LEU A 356 -18.54 5.94 -14.90
C LEU A 356 -19.04 5.67 -16.34
N ASN A 357 -18.43 4.76 -17.11
CA ASN A 357 -18.83 4.48 -18.48
C ASN A 357 -19.90 3.40 -18.62
N LYS A 358 -20.10 2.58 -17.59
CA LYS A 358 -21.15 1.58 -17.56
C LYS A 358 -22.52 2.26 -17.56
N GLU A 359 -23.40 1.87 -18.49
CA GLU A 359 -24.80 2.31 -18.45
C GLU A 359 -25.51 1.70 -17.24
N ARG A 360 -26.24 2.53 -16.49
CA ARG A 360 -26.97 2.16 -15.29
C ARG A 360 -28.38 2.73 -15.33
N GLU A 361 -29.32 1.93 -14.90
CA GLU A 361 -30.69 2.39 -14.65
C GLU A 361 -30.80 2.97 -13.24
N LEU A 362 -31.46 4.13 -13.11
CA LEU A 362 -31.77 4.70 -11.81
C LEU A 362 -32.89 3.88 -11.15
N THR A 363 -32.56 3.23 -10.06
CA THR A 363 -33.52 2.51 -9.22
C THR A 363 -33.56 3.10 -7.82
N PHE A 364 -34.73 3.09 -7.17
CA PHE A 364 -34.90 3.67 -5.84
C PHE A 364 -35.62 2.66 -4.93
N ARG A 365 -34.98 2.36 -3.81
CA ARG A 365 -35.50 1.46 -2.77
C ARG A 365 -35.85 2.28 -1.53
N GLU A 366 -37.06 2.08 -0.98
CA GLU A 366 -37.48 2.74 0.27
C GLU A 366 -36.61 2.27 1.45
N GLY A 367 -36.17 3.20 2.29
CA GLY A 367 -35.31 2.92 3.44
C GLY A 367 -33.81 2.82 3.13
N TYR A 368 -33.40 3.17 1.92
CA TYR A 368 -31.99 3.20 1.50
C TYR A 368 -31.58 4.61 1.07
N TYR A 369 -30.26 4.91 1.17
CA TYR A 369 -29.72 6.17 0.64
C TYR A 369 -29.87 6.23 -0.88
N SER A 370 -30.02 7.46 -1.41
CA SER A 370 -30.17 7.71 -2.84
C SER A 370 -29.67 9.11 -3.21
N ILE A 371 -29.58 9.42 -4.49
CA ILE A 371 -29.25 10.78 -4.96
C ILE A 371 -30.38 11.81 -4.65
N HIS A 372 -31.54 11.36 -4.16
CA HIS A 372 -32.61 12.25 -3.70
C HIS A 372 -32.39 12.72 -2.26
N ASP A 373 -31.44 12.17 -1.54
CA ASP A 373 -31.08 12.63 -0.21
C ASP A 373 -30.21 13.87 -0.28
N THR A 374 -30.18 14.63 0.79
CA THR A 374 -29.34 15.82 0.86
C THR A 374 -27.87 15.42 0.95
N ALA A 375 -26.99 16.27 0.40
CA ALA A 375 -25.56 16.06 0.52
C ALA A 375 -25.13 15.93 2.00
N ARG A 376 -25.79 16.67 2.91
CA ARG A 376 -25.54 16.58 4.35
C ARG A 376 -25.84 15.18 4.88
N GLU A 377 -27.03 14.62 4.61
CA GLU A 377 -27.42 13.28 5.07
C GLU A 377 -26.46 12.20 4.55
N ILE A 378 -26.09 12.28 3.28
CA ILE A 378 -25.13 11.35 2.68
C ILE A 378 -23.75 11.47 3.34
N LEU A 379 -23.29 12.70 3.58
CA LEU A 379 -21.98 12.95 4.20
C LEU A 379 -21.93 12.56 5.69
N GLU A 380 -23.04 12.47 6.40
CA GLU A 380 -23.10 12.01 7.80
C GLU A 380 -22.89 10.49 7.92
N ASN A 381 -23.25 9.71 6.90
CA ASN A 381 -22.97 8.29 6.85
C ASN A 381 -21.57 8.06 6.23
N LYS A 382 -20.71 7.28 6.89
CA LYS A 382 -19.32 7.06 6.45
C LYS A 382 -19.27 6.43 5.07
N GLU A 383 -19.95 5.30 4.88
CA GLU A 383 -19.91 4.51 3.64
C GLU A 383 -20.52 5.29 2.46
N ALA A 384 -21.65 5.95 2.68
CA ALA A 384 -22.29 6.80 1.68
C ALA A 384 -21.41 8.02 1.31
N SER A 385 -20.74 8.60 2.31
CA SER A 385 -19.77 9.69 2.11
C SER A 385 -18.59 9.27 1.23
N ASP A 386 -18.04 8.10 1.48
CA ASP A 386 -16.88 7.58 0.74
C ASP A 386 -17.26 7.33 -0.74
N ILE A 387 -18.43 6.75 -0.99
CA ILE A 387 -18.97 6.57 -2.36
C ILE A 387 -19.10 7.92 -3.07
N LEU A 388 -19.70 8.91 -2.41
CA LEU A 388 -19.89 10.24 -2.99
C LEU A 388 -18.56 10.93 -3.32
N VAL A 389 -17.63 10.93 -2.37
CA VAL A 389 -16.31 11.55 -2.54
C VAL A 389 -15.54 10.89 -3.69
N ASN A 390 -15.51 9.56 -3.74
CA ASN A 390 -14.78 8.81 -4.76
C ASN A 390 -15.37 9.02 -6.15
N ALA A 391 -16.69 8.93 -6.29
CA ALA A 391 -17.36 9.10 -7.56
C ALA A 391 -17.18 10.51 -8.13
N LEU A 392 -17.36 11.54 -7.30
CA LEU A 392 -17.19 12.93 -7.74
C LEU A 392 -15.71 13.27 -7.99
N SER A 393 -14.78 12.72 -7.22
CA SER A 393 -13.35 12.85 -7.48
C SER A 393 -12.96 12.25 -8.84
N SER A 394 -13.51 11.09 -9.18
CA SER A 394 -13.31 10.42 -10.47
C SER A 394 -13.91 11.21 -11.62
N LEU A 395 -15.11 11.78 -11.43
CA LEU A 395 -15.78 12.60 -12.44
C LEU A 395 -14.98 13.86 -12.78
N ILE A 396 -14.51 14.57 -11.74
CA ILE A 396 -13.84 15.88 -11.92
C ILE A 396 -12.34 15.71 -12.22
N GLY A 397 -11.79 14.51 -11.99
CA GLY A 397 -10.34 14.25 -12.16
C GLY A 397 -9.47 14.91 -11.08
N TYR A 398 -10.06 15.26 -9.95
CA TYR A 398 -9.41 15.93 -8.83
C TYR A 398 -9.88 15.32 -7.51
N ASN A 399 -8.96 15.16 -6.56
CA ASN A 399 -9.27 14.58 -5.25
C ASN A 399 -10.11 15.54 -4.40
N LEU A 400 -11.40 15.25 -4.32
CA LEU A 400 -12.32 16.03 -3.49
C LEU A 400 -12.22 15.56 -2.03
N LYS A 401 -12.36 16.50 -1.11
CA LYS A 401 -12.48 16.21 0.32
C LYS A 401 -13.95 16.33 0.75
N LYS A 402 -14.35 15.54 1.73
CA LYS A 402 -15.68 15.60 2.36
C LYS A 402 -16.05 17.04 2.74
N SER A 403 -15.11 17.81 3.30
CA SER A 403 -15.30 19.22 3.65
C SER A 403 -15.63 20.12 2.46
N MET A 404 -15.13 19.79 1.26
CA MET A 404 -15.45 20.53 0.03
C MET A 404 -16.87 20.23 -0.46
N LEU A 405 -17.35 19.01 -0.26
CA LEU A 405 -18.71 18.61 -0.62
C LEU A 405 -19.74 19.10 0.41
N ALA A 406 -19.33 19.42 1.62
CA ALA A 406 -20.21 19.98 2.65
C ALA A 406 -20.85 21.33 2.25
N VAL A 407 -20.26 22.04 1.28
CA VAL A 407 -20.83 23.27 0.71
C VAL A 407 -22.17 23.01 -0.01
N MET A 408 -22.43 21.79 -0.46
CA MET A 408 -23.69 21.37 -1.08
C MET A 408 -24.86 21.37 -0.07
N GLY A 409 -24.56 21.22 1.23
CA GLY A 409 -25.46 21.41 2.35
C GLY A 409 -26.75 20.59 2.28
N ASP A 410 -27.89 21.27 2.43
CA ASP A 410 -29.21 20.67 2.43
C ASP A 410 -29.85 20.53 1.02
N ASN A 411 -29.07 20.76 -0.04
CA ASN A 411 -29.50 20.46 -1.40
C ASN A 411 -29.48 18.96 -1.63
N ARG A 412 -30.49 18.43 -2.34
CA ARG A 412 -30.47 17.04 -2.78
C ARG A 412 -29.34 16.86 -3.78
N LEU A 413 -28.67 15.73 -3.70
CA LEU A 413 -27.49 15.48 -4.54
C LEU A 413 -27.83 15.60 -6.04
N CYS A 414 -28.97 15.07 -6.49
CA CYS A 414 -29.40 15.17 -7.89
C CYS A 414 -29.58 16.63 -8.37
N ASP A 415 -29.95 17.55 -7.46
CA ASP A 415 -30.17 18.97 -7.80
C ASP A 415 -28.84 19.74 -7.93
N THR A 416 -27.74 19.18 -7.42
CA THR A 416 -26.39 19.77 -7.50
C THR A 416 -25.61 19.33 -8.74
N ALA A 417 -26.12 18.37 -9.49
CA ALA A 417 -25.46 17.77 -10.66
C ALA A 417 -25.05 18.82 -11.71
N SER A 418 -25.93 19.78 -12.00
CA SER A 418 -25.66 20.83 -13.00
C SER A 418 -24.59 21.85 -12.61
N ALA A 419 -24.20 21.90 -11.33
CA ALA A 419 -23.15 22.78 -10.81
C ALA A 419 -21.75 22.15 -10.86
N LEU A 420 -21.65 20.87 -11.20
CA LEU A 420 -20.37 20.17 -11.29
C LEU A 420 -19.60 20.58 -12.54
N PRO A 421 -18.26 20.76 -12.45
CA PRO A 421 -17.43 21.16 -13.58
C PRO A 421 -17.09 19.96 -14.49
N ALA A 422 -18.12 19.31 -15.05
CA ALA A 422 -18.00 18.16 -15.94
C ALA A 422 -19.07 18.21 -17.03
N GLU A 423 -18.90 17.44 -18.08
CA GLU A 423 -19.92 17.31 -19.14
C GLU A 423 -21.20 16.67 -18.62
N GLU A 424 -22.36 17.13 -19.10
CA GLU A 424 -23.68 16.67 -18.65
C GLU A 424 -23.83 15.14 -18.73
N ALA A 425 -23.44 14.53 -19.84
CA ALA A 425 -23.50 13.08 -20.03
C ALA A 425 -22.61 12.30 -19.04
N GLN A 426 -21.46 12.84 -18.66
CA GLN A 426 -20.57 12.23 -17.66
C GLN A 426 -21.13 12.41 -16.25
N THR A 427 -21.72 13.56 -15.97
CA THR A 427 -22.38 13.85 -14.70
C THR A 427 -23.58 12.93 -14.46
N GLU A 428 -24.42 12.70 -15.47
CA GLU A 428 -25.54 11.75 -15.41
C GLU A 428 -25.06 10.33 -15.09
N LYS A 429 -24.00 9.86 -15.73
CA LYS A 429 -23.40 8.55 -15.45
C LYS A 429 -22.82 8.45 -14.04
N ALA A 430 -22.20 9.52 -13.55
CA ALA A 430 -21.70 9.57 -12.20
C ALA A 430 -22.85 9.52 -11.17
N MET A 431 -23.92 10.26 -11.40
CA MET A 431 -25.12 10.23 -10.53
C MET A 431 -25.78 8.85 -10.53
N ALA A 432 -25.83 8.17 -11.67
CA ALA A 432 -26.35 6.81 -11.76
C ALA A 432 -25.47 5.80 -10.99
N TYR A 433 -24.16 5.92 -11.06
CA TYR A 433 -23.24 5.12 -10.25
C TYR A 433 -23.40 5.38 -8.76
N ILE A 434 -23.42 6.65 -8.35
CA ILE A 434 -23.61 7.04 -6.95
C ILE A 434 -24.93 6.46 -6.43
N ASN A 435 -26.00 6.59 -7.20
CA ASN A 435 -27.29 6.05 -6.80
C ASN A 435 -27.29 4.53 -6.67
N GLU A 436 -26.71 3.80 -7.63
CA GLU A 436 -26.56 2.33 -7.56
C GLU A 436 -25.91 1.92 -6.23
N LYS A 437 -24.81 2.59 -5.86
CA LYS A 437 -24.06 2.29 -4.64
C LYS A 437 -24.78 2.73 -3.37
N LEU A 438 -25.42 3.89 -3.35
CA LEU A 438 -26.19 4.36 -2.22
C LEU A 438 -27.40 3.45 -1.92
N GLN A 439 -27.98 2.81 -2.95
CA GLN A 439 -29.08 1.85 -2.79
C GLN A 439 -28.64 0.51 -2.16
N GLU A 440 -27.36 0.31 -1.88
CA GLU A 440 -26.84 -0.81 -1.10
C GLU A 440 -26.79 -0.48 0.41
N ILE A 441 -26.89 0.81 0.81
CA ILE A 441 -26.74 1.31 2.18
C ILE A 441 -28.11 1.65 2.78
N PRO A 442 -28.57 0.94 3.83
CA PRO A 442 -29.81 1.30 4.54
C PRO A 442 -29.63 2.59 5.36
N LYS A 443 -30.72 3.37 5.47
CA LYS A 443 -30.79 4.58 6.30
C LYS A 443 -30.92 4.29 7.79
#